data_a38b6b7e4a9b06b18d495d252c0a7932
#
_entry.id   a38b6b7e4a9b06b18d495d252c0a7932
#
_cell.length_a   1.000
_cell.length_b   1.000
_cell.length_c   1.000
_cell.angle_alpha   90.00
_cell.angle_beta   90.00
_cell.angle_gamma   90.00
#
_symmetry.space_group_name_H-M   'P 1'
#
loop_
_entity.id
_entity.type
_entity.pdbx_description
1 polymer ?
#
loop_
_entity_poly.entity_id
_entity_poly.type
_entity_poly.pdbx_seq_one_letter_code
_entity_poly.pdbx_strand_id
1 'polypeptide(L)'
;MRRLYYLFMRTLSLQSMKFTLLANDPSTAARAATLTTDHGTIETPIFMPVGTAATVKGIHQRELKNDIKPDIILGNTYHLYLRPGTKILEEAGGLHKFMGWQGPILTDSGGYQVYSLSANRKIKEEGVKFKSHIDGSYHVFTPERAIKIQRSIGADIIMAFDECTPYPCDYRYAKTSMERTHRWLKRCIEAHQSLPMSYDYEQTLFPIVQGSTYADLRKISAEFIAAQDLPANAIGGLSVGEPAEEMYAMTDEVCAVLPEDKPRYLMGVGTPINLLENIALGVDMFDCVLPTRNARNGMLFTAEGTINIKNKQTNHQIEGKG
;
A
#
# COMPACT_ATOMS: atom_id res chain seq x y z
N MET A 1 -24.91 20.06 25.90
CA MET A 1 -24.69 21.06 24.82
C MET A 1 -23.21 21.28 24.48
N ARG A 2 -22.27 21.57 25.40
CA ARG A 2 -20.84 21.76 25.08
C ARG A 2 -20.18 20.55 24.37
N ARG A 3 -20.51 19.32 24.77
CA ARG A 3 -19.94 18.09 24.20
C ARG A 3 -20.44 17.80 22.78
N LEU A 4 -21.71 18.14 22.45
CA LEU A 4 -22.25 18.07 21.08
C LEU A 4 -21.68 19.16 20.17
N TYR A 5 -21.47 20.36 20.69
CA TYR A 5 -20.85 21.46 19.96
C TYR A 5 -19.38 21.15 19.60
N TYR A 6 -18.63 20.56 20.53
CA TYR A 6 -17.26 20.08 20.28
C TYR A 6 -17.22 18.94 19.24
N LEU A 7 -18.19 18.00 19.27
CA LEU A 7 -18.29 16.94 18.27
C LEU A 7 -18.62 17.52 16.88
N PHE A 8 -19.54 18.49 16.82
CA PHE A 8 -19.95 19.12 15.57
C PHE A 8 -18.85 20.02 14.98
N MET A 9 -18.11 20.75 15.80
CA MET A 9 -16.97 21.56 15.34
C MET A 9 -15.77 20.69 14.97
N ARG A 10 -15.61 19.49 15.55
CA ARG A 10 -14.58 18.53 15.20
C ARG A 10 -14.81 17.89 13.83
N THR A 11 -16.07 17.63 13.45
CA THR A 11 -16.44 17.15 12.10
C THR A 11 -16.22 18.21 11.01
N LEU A 12 -16.15 19.48 11.35
CA LEU A 12 -15.90 20.58 10.41
C LEU A 12 -14.41 20.88 10.18
N SER A 13 -13.49 20.29 10.95
CA SER A 13 -12.04 20.56 10.91
C SER A 13 -11.20 19.39 10.37
N LEU A 14 -11.76 18.19 10.24
CA LEU A 14 -11.03 17.06 9.65
C LEU A 14 -11.09 17.18 8.13
N GLN A 15 -9.95 17.30 7.51
CA GLN A 15 -9.84 17.41 6.07
C GLN A 15 -9.90 15.98 5.49
N SER A 16 -11.07 15.59 4.96
CA SER A 16 -11.17 14.32 4.23
C SER A 16 -10.13 14.30 3.10
N MET A 17 -9.50 13.14 2.86
CA MET A 17 -8.56 12.97 1.78
C MET A 17 -9.15 13.50 0.47
N LYS A 18 -8.38 14.36 -0.23
CA LYS A 18 -8.80 14.97 -1.48
C LYS A 18 -7.83 14.63 -2.60
N PHE A 19 -8.36 14.08 -3.68
CA PHE A 19 -7.63 13.89 -4.92
C PHE A 19 -8.01 14.99 -5.91
N THR A 20 -7.02 15.64 -6.52
CA THR A 20 -7.23 16.72 -7.50
C THR A 20 -6.39 16.45 -8.73
N LEU A 21 -7.03 16.12 -9.84
CA LEU A 21 -6.38 15.94 -11.13
C LEU A 21 -5.88 17.29 -11.64
N LEU A 22 -4.61 17.36 -12.05
CA LEU A 22 -3.94 18.57 -12.54
C LEU A 22 -3.76 18.55 -14.06
N ALA A 23 -3.34 17.40 -14.60
CA ALA A 23 -3.07 17.22 -16.02
C ALA A 23 -3.21 15.76 -16.44
N ASN A 24 -3.55 15.54 -17.71
CA ASN A 24 -3.52 14.25 -18.39
C ASN A 24 -2.52 14.30 -19.54
N ASP A 25 -1.82 13.21 -19.79
CA ASP A 25 -1.00 13.03 -20.98
C ASP A 25 -1.90 12.82 -22.22
N PRO A 26 -1.66 13.51 -23.35
CA PRO A 26 -2.50 13.37 -24.53
C PRO A 26 -2.30 12.07 -25.32
N SER A 27 -1.24 11.31 -25.05
CA SER A 27 -0.84 10.12 -25.80
C SER A 27 -0.93 8.82 -25.02
N THR A 28 -1.05 8.90 -23.69
CA THR A 28 -1.16 7.76 -22.78
C THR A 28 -2.25 8.01 -21.74
N ALA A 29 -2.49 7.06 -20.83
CA ALA A 29 -3.37 7.27 -19.69
C ALA A 29 -2.65 7.89 -18.47
N ALA A 30 -1.37 8.33 -18.63
CA ALA A 30 -0.61 8.97 -17.55
C ALA A 30 -1.26 10.29 -17.13
N ARG A 31 -1.23 10.54 -15.83
CA ARG A 31 -1.86 11.74 -15.23
C ARG A 31 -1.03 12.29 -14.08
N ALA A 32 -1.06 13.59 -13.90
CA ALA A 32 -0.51 14.28 -12.76
C ALA A 32 -1.64 14.77 -11.86
N ALA A 33 -1.50 14.54 -10.56
CA ALA A 33 -2.52 14.93 -9.59
C ALA A 33 -1.89 15.27 -8.23
N THR A 34 -2.70 15.79 -7.31
CA THR A 34 -2.33 15.93 -5.90
C THR A 34 -3.31 15.15 -5.02
N LEU A 35 -2.77 14.52 -3.98
CA LEU A 35 -3.52 13.82 -2.97
C LEU A 35 -3.23 14.48 -1.61
N THR A 36 -4.23 15.06 -0.96
CA THR A 36 -4.07 15.76 0.31
C THR A 36 -4.58 14.93 1.46
N THR A 37 -3.78 14.80 2.53
CA THR A 37 -4.12 14.19 3.82
C THR A 37 -3.93 15.21 4.94
N ASP A 38 -4.27 14.85 6.18
CA ASP A 38 -4.04 15.72 7.35
C ASP A 38 -2.54 15.98 7.63
N HIS A 39 -1.63 15.11 7.15
CA HIS A 39 -0.18 15.25 7.31
C HIS A 39 0.55 15.83 6.09
N GLY A 40 -0.15 16.21 5.03
CA GLY A 40 0.44 16.88 3.89
C GLY A 40 -0.15 16.50 2.54
N THR A 41 0.43 17.10 1.50
CA THR A 41 0.07 16.87 0.10
C THR A 41 1.10 15.97 -0.56
N ILE A 42 0.61 15.05 -1.36
CA ILE A 42 1.38 14.06 -2.13
C ILE A 42 1.20 14.42 -3.61
N GLU A 43 2.29 14.61 -4.34
CA GLU A 43 2.26 14.77 -5.79
C GLU A 43 2.31 13.40 -6.45
N THR A 44 1.42 13.14 -7.41
CA THR A 44 1.37 11.87 -8.14
C THR A 44 1.71 12.08 -9.63
N PRO A 45 2.33 11.08 -10.29
CA PRO A 45 2.67 9.72 -9.82
C PRO A 45 3.75 9.70 -8.74
N ILE A 46 3.62 8.81 -7.74
CA ILE A 46 4.53 8.73 -6.60
C ILE A 46 4.98 7.30 -6.30
N PHE A 47 6.24 7.15 -5.93
CA PHE A 47 6.78 5.92 -5.35
C PHE A 47 6.95 6.06 -3.84
N MET A 48 6.41 5.14 -3.07
CA MET A 48 6.47 5.12 -1.61
C MET A 48 7.62 4.22 -1.11
N PRO A 49 8.66 4.77 -0.48
CA PRO A 49 9.64 3.96 0.22
C PRO A 49 9.01 3.14 1.35
N VAL A 50 9.44 1.87 1.49
CA VAL A 50 8.86 0.97 2.48
C VAL A 50 9.62 1.06 3.81
N GLY A 51 8.94 1.60 4.80
CA GLY A 51 9.35 1.65 6.21
C GLY A 51 8.78 0.49 7.03
N THR A 52 9.19 -0.75 6.74
CA THR A 52 8.59 -2.01 7.20
C THR A 52 8.21 -2.03 8.69
N ALA A 53 9.11 -1.64 9.57
CA ALA A 53 8.92 -1.63 11.02
C ALA A 53 9.25 -0.26 11.59
N ALA A 54 8.54 0.78 11.13
CA ALA A 54 8.73 2.18 11.46
C ALA A 54 10.10 2.76 11.05
N THR A 55 10.77 2.15 10.06
CA THR A 55 12.03 2.64 9.51
C THR A 55 12.24 2.15 8.08
N VAL A 56 12.74 3.01 7.21
CA VAL A 56 13.24 2.63 5.88
C VAL A 56 14.63 2.03 6.08
N LYS A 57 14.75 0.73 5.85
CA LYS A 57 15.91 -0.06 6.25
C LYS A 57 17.20 0.40 5.57
N GLY A 58 18.22 0.75 6.38
CA GLY A 58 19.51 1.22 5.88
C GLY A 58 19.57 2.70 5.51
N ILE A 59 18.50 3.46 5.77
CA ILE A 59 18.44 4.91 5.54
C ILE A 59 18.14 5.58 6.87
N HIS A 60 18.95 6.58 7.23
CA HIS A 60 18.70 7.39 8.42
C HIS A 60 17.49 8.31 8.20
N GLN A 61 16.69 8.53 9.25
CA GLN A 61 15.48 9.36 9.16
C GLN A 61 15.78 10.79 8.65
N ARG A 62 16.93 11.34 9.00
CA ARG A 62 17.40 12.63 8.49
C ARG A 62 17.64 12.63 6.98
N GLU A 63 18.24 11.56 6.45
CA GLU A 63 18.49 11.39 5.00
C GLU A 63 17.18 11.21 4.24
N LEU A 64 16.26 10.43 4.80
CA LEU A 64 14.92 10.26 4.24
C LEU A 64 14.21 11.61 4.11
N LYS A 65 14.29 12.46 5.16
CA LYS A 65 13.63 13.77 5.21
C LYS A 65 14.31 14.84 4.36
N ASN A 66 15.65 14.90 4.36
CA ASN A 66 16.39 16.04 3.79
C ASN A 66 16.91 15.77 2.38
N ASP A 67 17.24 14.52 2.06
CA ASP A 67 17.89 14.14 0.82
C ASP A 67 16.94 13.43 -0.14
N ILE A 68 16.21 12.41 0.33
CA ILE A 68 15.25 11.62 -0.49
C ILE A 68 13.93 12.36 -0.64
N LYS A 69 13.41 12.95 0.44
CA LYS A 69 12.18 13.76 0.49
C LYS A 69 10.95 13.10 -0.15
N PRO A 70 10.62 11.85 0.20
CA PRO A 70 9.38 11.27 -0.31
C PRO A 70 8.18 11.99 0.31
N ASP A 71 7.14 12.25 -0.46
CA ASP A 71 5.90 12.86 0.05
C ASP A 71 5.15 11.92 0.98
N ILE A 72 5.28 10.62 0.78
CA ILE A 72 4.62 9.58 1.56
C ILE A 72 5.54 8.36 1.73
N ILE A 73 5.39 7.66 2.85
CA ILE A 73 6.07 6.38 3.12
C ILE A 73 5.06 5.29 3.44
N LEU A 74 5.46 4.03 3.26
CA LEU A 74 4.62 2.88 3.57
C LEU A 74 5.14 2.14 4.81
N GLY A 75 4.24 1.81 5.75
CA GLY A 75 4.49 0.92 6.87
C GLY A 75 3.77 -0.43 6.70
N ASN A 76 4.34 -1.53 7.22
CA ASN A 76 3.69 -2.83 7.10
C ASN A 76 2.95 -3.21 8.39
N THR A 77 1.65 -3.31 8.31
CA THR A 77 0.75 -3.63 9.43
C THR A 77 1.13 -4.91 10.16
N TYR A 78 1.43 -5.99 9.43
CA TYR A 78 1.86 -7.26 10.02
C TYR A 78 3.09 -7.11 10.92
N HIS A 79 4.12 -6.43 10.43
CA HIS A 79 5.37 -6.23 11.18
C HIS A 79 5.16 -5.32 12.38
N LEU A 80 4.48 -4.21 12.21
CA LEU A 80 4.18 -3.25 13.28
C LEU A 80 3.31 -3.86 14.38
N TYR A 81 2.33 -4.71 14.01
CA TYR A 81 1.50 -5.45 14.95
C TYR A 81 2.31 -6.45 15.78
N LEU A 82 3.24 -7.19 15.19
CA LEU A 82 4.06 -8.15 15.92
C LEU A 82 5.16 -7.45 16.75
N ARG A 83 5.77 -6.40 16.21
CA ARG A 83 6.84 -5.64 16.88
C ARG A 83 6.94 -4.22 16.30
N PRO A 84 6.75 -3.17 17.12
CA PRO A 84 6.72 -3.16 18.60
C PRO A 84 5.39 -3.62 19.20
N GLY A 85 4.31 -3.74 18.41
CA GLY A 85 2.96 -4.02 18.87
C GLY A 85 2.10 -2.76 19.00
N THR A 86 0.78 -2.92 18.84
CA THR A 86 -0.16 -1.78 18.81
C THR A 86 -0.16 -0.97 20.10
N LYS A 87 0.00 -1.63 21.25
CA LYS A 87 0.01 -0.94 22.56
C LYS A 87 1.14 0.09 22.66
N ILE A 88 2.36 -0.28 22.24
CA ILE A 88 3.51 0.63 22.26
C ILE A 88 3.30 1.79 21.27
N LEU A 89 2.73 1.51 20.10
CA LEU A 89 2.43 2.55 19.12
C LEU A 89 1.37 3.53 19.63
N GLU A 90 0.32 3.06 20.30
CA GLU A 90 -0.70 3.90 20.95
C GLU A 90 -0.10 4.77 22.07
N GLU A 91 0.73 4.19 22.95
CA GLU A 91 1.44 4.91 24.01
C GLU A 91 2.40 5.97 23.46
N ALA A 92 3.02 5.73 22.31
CA ALA A 92 3.86 6.71 21.60
C ALA A 92 3.06 7.83 20.92
N GLY A 93 1.74 7.68 20.78
CA GLY A 93 0.86 8.62 20.09
C GLY A 93 0.81 8.42 18.58
N GLY A 94 0.92 7.17 18.12
CA GLY A 94 0.82 6.74 16.72
C GLY A 94 2.15 6.60 16.02
N LEU A 95 2.10 6.02 14.82
CA LEU A 95 3.28 5.70 14.01
C LEU A 95 4.08 6.94 13.64
N HIS A 96 3.44 8.06 13.32
CA HIS A 96 4.10 9.33 13.00
C HIS A 96 5.05 9.77 14.12
N LYS A 97 4.56 9.78 15.36
CA LYS A 97 5.37 10.16 16.52
C LYS A 97 6.42 9.11 16.86
N PHE A 98 6.05 7.81 16.77
CA PHE A 98 6.96 6.70 17.06
C PHE A 98 8.20 6.70 16.16
N MET A 99 8.03 6.97 14.85
CA MET A 99 9.15 6.98 13.90
C MET A 99 9.74 8.38 13.64
N GLY A 100 9.17 9.45 14.21
CA GLY A 100 9.61 10.82 13.98
C GLY A 100 9.37 11.32 12.55
N TRP A 101 8.33 10.81 11.89
CA TRP A 101 7.93 11.22 10.54
C TRP A 101 6.68 12.09 10.60
N GLN A 102 6.68 13.22 9.90
CA GLN A 102 5.60 14.20 9.94
C GLN A 102 4.77 14.25 8.66
N GLY A 103 5.23 13.62 7.59
CA GLY A 103 4.51 13.53 6.33
C GLY A 103 3.49 12.38 6.32
N PRO A 104 2.73 12.23 5.23
CA PRO A 104 1.78 11.16 5.03
C PRO A 104 2.38 9.76 5.21
N ILE A 105 1.58 8.83 5.74
CA ILE A 105 1.92 7.41 5.88
C ILE A 105 0.76 6.58 5.34
N LEU A 106 1.09 5.55 4.56
CA LEU A 106 0.18 4.46 4.21
C LEU A 106 0.57 3.20 4.99
N THR A 107 -0.40 2.44 5.50
CA THR A 107 -0.16 1.06 5.98
C THR A 107 -0.88 0.06 5.11
N ASP A 108 -0.18 -1.03 4.75
CA ASP A 108 -0.81 -2.17 4.08
C ASP A 108 -1.81 -2.90 4.99
N SER A 109 -2.56 -3.86 4.45
CA SER A 109 -3.54 -4.65 5.21
C SER A 109 -2.89 -5.69 6.14
N GLY A 110 -1.63 -6.04 5.90
CA GLY A 110 -0.94 -7.19 6.49
C GLY A 110 -1.27 -8.53 5.82
N GLY A 111 -2.21 -8.58 4.86
CA GLY A 111 -2.63 -9.80 4.17
C GLY A 111 -1.52 -10.49 3.41
N TYR A 112 -0.75 -9.74 2.62
CA TYR A 112 0.38 -10.27 1.87
C TYR A 112 1.47 -10.88 2.76
N GLN A 113 1.84 -10.24 3.88
CA GLN A 113 2.86 -10.75 4.79
C GLN A 113 2.40 -12.02 5.52
N VAL A 114 1.12 -12.09 5.88
CA VAL A 114 0.52 -13.33 6.39
C VAL A 114 0.61 -14.44 5.33
N TYR A 115 0.42 -14.09 4.04
CA TYR A 115 0.58 -15.01 2.93
C TYR A 115 2.03 -15.44 2.75
N SER A 116 2.98 -14.52 2.66
CA SER A 116 4.37 -14.77 2.25
C SER A 116 5.26 -15.28 3.38
N LEU A 117 5.02 -14.88 4.64
CA LEU A 117 5.88 -15.17 5.78
C LEU A 117 5.38 -16.29 6.69
N SER A 118 4.14 -16.74 6.53
CA SER A 118 3.57 -17.79 7.38
C SER A 118 3.35 -19.09 6.59
N ALA A 119 4.27 -20.05 6.74
CA ALA A 119 4.15 -21.39 6.15
C ALA A 119 2.89 -22.16 6.64
N ASN A 120 2.42 -21.86 7.86
CA ASN A 120 1.27 -22.51 8.51
C ASN A 120 0.12 -21.50 8.69
N ARG A 121 -0.49 -21.07 7.59
CA ARG A 121 -1.71 -20.26 7.63
C ARG A 121 -2.94 -21.09 7.30
N LYS A 122 -4.06 -20.73 7.89
CA LYS A 122 -5.39 -21.25 7.56
C LYS A 122 -6.32 -20.11 7.22
N ILE A 123 -6.75 -20.04 5.96
CA ILE A 123 -7.68 -19.04 5.46
C ILE A 123 -9.09 -19.61 5.58
N LYS A 124 -10.00 -18.85 6.17
CA LYS A 124 -11.43 -19.13 6.30
C LYS A 124 -12.22 -17.87 5.99
N GLU A 125 -13.54 -17.98 5.94
CA GLU A 125 -14.42 -16.83 5.72
C GLU A 125 -14.30 -15.78 6.84
N GLU A 126 -14.09 -16.21 8.07
CA GLU A 126 -13.94 -15.33 9.22
C GLU A 126 -12.64 -14.51 9.17
N GLY A 127 -11.57 -15.04 8.53
CA GLY A 127 -10.25 -14.42 8.49
C GLY A 127 -9.13 -15.43 8.34
N VAL A 128 -7.93 -15.04 8.70
CA VAL A 128 -6.71 -15.84 8.56
C VAL A 128 -6.06 -16.12 9.91
N LYS A 129 -5.93 -17.40 10.26
CA LYS A 129 -5.09 -17.85 11.37
C LYS A 129 -3.67 -18.13 10.87
N PHE A 130 -2.68 -17.56 11.52
CA PHE A 130 -1.27 -17.71 11.13
C PHE A 130 -0.34 -17.83 12.35
N LYS A 131 0.88 -18.25 12.07
CA LYS A 131 1.94 -18.38 13.07
C LYS A 131 2.96 -17.24 12.89
N SER A 132 3.28 -16.52 13.96
CA SER A 132 4.29 -15.47 13.96
C SER A 132 5.66 -16.03 13.56
N HIS A 133 6.36 -15.35 12.65
CA HIS A 133 7.72 -15.70 12.26
C HIS A 133 8.76 -15.29 13.30
N ILE A 134 8.37 -14.49 14.32
CA ILE A 134 9.28 -13.98 15.36
C ILE A 134 9.42 -15.02 16.49
N ASP A 135 8.29 -15.50 17.03
CA ASP A 135 8.22 -16.31 18.25
C ASP A 135 7.36 -17.57 18.10
N GLY A 136 6.75 -17.76 16.94
CA GLY A 136 5.91 -18.91 16.67
C GLY A 136 4.54 -18.88 17.32
N SER A 137 4.12 -17.79 17.96
CA SER A 137 2.78 -17.63 18.53
C SER A 137 1.69 -17.62 17.46
N TYR A 138 0.48 -18.05 17.81
CA TYR A 138 -0.67 -18.02 16.89
C TYR A 138 -1.44 -16.71 16.98
N HIS A 139 -1.75 -16.18 15.82
CA HIS A 139 -2.53 -14.96 15.65
C HIS A 139 -3.69 -15.21 14.69
N VAL A 140 -4.71 -14.35 14.76
CA VAL A 140 -5.83 -14.33 13.83
C VAL A 140 -6.02 -12.89 13.35
N PHE A 141 -6.02 -12.70 12.04
CA PHE A 141 -6.49 -11.47 11.41
C PHE A 141 -7.87 -11.73 10.81
N THR A 142 -8.82 -10.90 11.19
CA THR A 142 -10.13 -10.74 10.54
C THR A 142 -10.17 -9.36 9.90
N PRO A 143 -11.09 -9.07 8.98
CA PRO A 143 -11.26 -7.73 8.42
C PRO A 143 -11.38 -6.66 9.51
N GLU A 144 -12.21 -6.87 10.52
CA GLU A 144 -12.41 -5.93 11.63
C GLU A 144 -11.15 -5.73 12.45
N ARG A 145 -10.42 -6.83 12.69
CA ARG A 145 -9.17 -6.76 13.47
C ARG A 145 -8.07 -6.05 12.70
N ALA A 146 -7.97 -6.26 11.39
CA ALA A 146 -7.00 -5.54 10.53
C ALA A 146 -7.26 -4.04 10.55
N ILE A 147 -8.52 -3.60 10.44
CA ILE A 147 -8.90 -2.20 10.57
C ILE A 147 -8.57 -1.67 11.97
N LYS A 148 -8.91 -2.40 13.03
CA LYS A 148 -8.59 -1.99 14.41
C LYS A 148 -7.09 -1.83 14.63
N ILE A 149 -6.27 -2.75 14.11
CA ILE A 149 -4.80 -2.67 14.20
C ILE A 149 -4.30 -1.41 13.49
N GLN A 150 -4.76 -1.13 12.28
CA GLN A 150 -4.36 0.06 11.52
C GLN A 150 -4.85 1.36 12.17
N ARG A 151 -6.03 1.35 12.84
CA ARG A 151 -6.48 2.45 13.69
C ARG A 151 -5.47 2.75 14.81
N SER A 152 -4.99 1.70 15.49
CA SER A 152 -3.98 1.83 16.56
C SER A 152 -2.61 2.26 16.04
N ILE A 153 -2.24 1.83 14.84
CA ILE A 153 -0.99 2.23 14.18
C ILE A 153 -1.03 3.73 13.83
N GLY A 154 -2.13 4.23 13.27
CA GLY A 154 -2.32 5.65 13.01
C GLY A 154 -1.63 6.14 11.74
N ALA A 155 -1.76 5.45 10.61
CA ALA A 155 -1.41 5.96 9.29
C ALA A 155 -2.54 6.81 8.70
N ASP A 156 -2.25 7.70 7.74
CA ASP A 156 -3.28 8.49 7.03
C ASP A 156 -4.12 7.63 6.10
N ILE A 157 -3.47 6.68 5.43
CA ILE A 157 -4.10 5.76 4.49
C ILE A 157 -3.97 4.34 5.05
N ILE A 158 -5.09 3.64 5.11
CA ILE A 158 -5.18 2.26 5.58
C ILE A 158 -5.81 1.39 4.50
N MET A 159 -5.39 0.12 4.43
CA MET A 159 -5.84 -0.80 3.39
C MET A 159 -6.90 -1.77 3.91
N ALA A 160 -7.88 -2.08 3.09
CA ALA A 160 -8.81 -3.17 3.38
C ALA A 160 -8.07 -4.51 3.46
N PHE A 161 -8.52 -5.39 4.34
CA PHE A 161 -7.96 -6.74 4.45
C PHE A 161 -8.37 -7.59 3.26
N ASP A 162 -7.40 -8.16 2.57
CA ASP A 162 -7.56 -8.90 1.32
C ASP A 162 -6.85 -10.25 1.35
N GLU A 163 -7.15 -11.08 0.35
CA GLU A 163 -6.44 -12.33 0.11
C GLU A 163 -5.66 -12.23 -1.20
N CYS A 164 -4.33 -12.17 -1.09
CA CYS A 164 -3.43 -12.28 -2.24
C CYS A 164 -3.26 -13.75 -2.63
N THR A 165 -3.53 -14.08 -3.91
CA THR A 165 -3.32 -15.42 -4.45
C THR A 165 -1.87 -15.65 -4.90
N PRO A 166 -1.37 -16.90 -4.92
CA PRO A 166 -0.08 -17.20 -5.54
C PRO A 166 -0.14 -17.03 -7.06
N TYR A 167 1.03 -16.96 -7.68
CA TYR A 167 1.19 -17.12 -9.13
C TYR A 167 2.07 -18.36 -9.42
N PRO A 168 1.67 -19.24 -10.35
CA PRO A 168 0.36 -19.30 -11.01
C PRO A 168 -0.76 -19.72 -10.04
N CYS A 169 -2.00 -19.35 -10.36
CA CYS A 169 -3.19 -19.69 -9.60
C CYS A 169 -4.26 -20.24 -10.53
N ASP A 170 -4.96 -21.30 -10.13
CA ASP A 170 -6.07 -21.77 -10.92
C ASP A 170 -7.29 -20.83 -10.85
N TYR A 171 -8.07 -20.78 -11.93
CA TYR A 171 -9.20 -19.86 -12.08
C TYR A 171 -10.24 -19.99 -10.95
N ARG A 172 -10.57 -21.21 -10.54
CA ARG A 172 -11.58 -21.46 -9.51
C ARG A 172 -11.14 -20.90 -8.15
N TYR A 173 -9.85 -21.10 -7.81
CA TYR A 173 -9.30 -20.54 -6.58
C TYR A 173 -9.20 -19.02 -6.66
N ALA A 174 -8.73 -18.46 -7.78
CA ALA A 174 -8.66 -17.01 -8.00
C ALA A 174 -10.04 -16.36 -7.84
N LYS A 175 -11.10 -16.95 -8.42
CA LYS A 175 -12.49 -16.48 -8.28
C LYS A 175 -12.95 -16.52 -6.83
N THR A 176 -12.75 -17.66 -6.14
CA THR A 176 -13.18 -17.83 -4.74
C THR A 176 -12.46 -16.83 -3.80
N SER A 177 -11.18 -16.60 -4.02
CA SER A 177 -10.37 -15.63 -3.27
C SER A 177 -10.82 -14.20 -3.52
N MET A 178 -11.07 -13.83 -4.77
CA MET A 178 -11.61 -12.52 -5.14
C MET A 178 -12.96 -12.26 -4.46
N GLU A 179 -13.90 -13.21 -4.56
CA GLU A 179 -15.23 -13.10 -3.93
C GLU A 179 -15.13 -13.00 -2.40
N ARG A 180 -14.17 -13.68 -1.76
CA ARG A 180 -13.87 -13.55 -0.32
C ARG A 180 -13.35 -12.15 0.00
N THR A 181 -12.42 -11.63 -0.79
CA THR A 181 -11.90 -10.26 -0.64
C THR A 181 -13.04 -9.24 -0.73
N HIS A 182 -13.99 -9.42 -1.63
CA HIS A 182 -15.17 -8.54 -1.72
C HIS A 182 -16.04 -8.58 -0.45
N ARG A 183 -16.28 -9.76 0.13
CA ARG A 183 -17.02 -9.89 1.39
C ARG A 183 -16.24 -9.29 2.56
N TRP A 184 -14.93 -9.49 2.60
CA TRP A 184 -14.06 -8.89 3.60
C TRP A 184 -13.99 -7.36 3.49
N LEU A 185 -14.02 -6.82 2.27
CA LEU A 185 -14.09 -5.37 2.10
C LEU A 185 -15.34 -4.78 2.75
N LYS A 186 -16.52 -5.36 2.57
CA LYS A 186 -17.74 -4.89 3.24
C LYS A 186 -17.58 -4.85 4.76
N ARG A 187 -17.01 -5.89 5.35
CA ARG A 187 -16.71 -5.95 6.79
C ARG A 187 -15.67 -4.90 7.21
N CYS A 188 -14.66 -4.64 6.37
CA CYS A 188 -13.70 -3.56 6.61
C CYS A 188 -14.36 -2.18 6.61
N ILE A 189 -15.28 -1.92 5.67
CA ILE A 189 -16.04 -0.66 5.59
C ILE A 189 -16.88 -0.48 6.86
N GLU A 190 -17.64 -1.48 7.26
CA GLU A 190 -18.45 -1.44 8.48
C GLU A 190 -17.60 -1.21 9.74
N ALA A 191 -16.46 -1.89 9.85
CA ALA A 191 -15.51 -1.70 10.95
C ALA A 191 -14.90 -0.30 10.94
N HIS A 192 -14.52 0.20 9.76
CA HIS A 192 -13.95 1.55 9.61
C HIS A 192 -14.93 2.64 10.05
N GLN A 193 -16.21 2.49 9.71
CA GLN A 193 -17.27 3.44 10.06
C GLN A 193 -17.68 3.37 11.53
N SER A 194 -17.63 2.18 12.14
CA SER A 194 -18.11 1.94 13.52
C SER A 194 -17.03 2.13 14.59
N LEU A 195 -15.75 1.92 14.26
CA LEU A 195 -14.66 2.07 15.22
C LEU A 195 -14.33 3.56 15.43
N PRO A 196 -14.08 3.98 16.67
CA PRO A 196 -13.66 5.34 16.96
C PRO A 196 -12.28 5.62 16.32
N MET A 197 -12.04 6.88 15.99
CA MET A 197 -10.70 7.34 15.61
C MET A 197 -9.78 7.28 16.84
N SER A 198 -8.56 6.80 16.64
CA SER A 198 -7.55 6.73 17.70
C SER A 198 -6.78 8.05 17.88
N TYR A 199 -6.78 8.89 16.83
CA TYR A 199 -6.00 10.14 16.76
C TYR A 199 -6.87 11.30 16.25
N ASP A 200 -6.32 12.52 16.25
CA ASP A 200 -7.03 13.75 15.89
C ASP A 200 -7.05 14.04 14.37
N TYR A 201 -6.81 13.03 13.54
CA TYR A 201 -6.83 13.11 12.07
C TYR A 201 -7.58 11.93 11.46
N GLU A 202 -8.00 12.10 10.21
CA GLU A 202 -8.75 11.08 9.47
C GLU A 202 -7.81 10.02 8.89
N GLN A 203 -8.26 8.77 8.93
CA GLN A 203 -7.63 7.65 8.26
C GLN A 203 -8.52 7.17 7.12
N THR A 204 -8.02 7.27 5.89
CA THR A 204 -8.78 6.92 4.69
C THR A 204 -8.61 5.44 4.34
N LEU A 205 -9.72 4.73 4.15
CA LEU A 205 -9.72 3.32 3.77
C LEU A 205 -9.63 3.17 2.24
N PHE A 206 -8.60 2.45 1.75
CA PHE A 206 -8.45 2.06 0.36
C PHE A 206 -8.91 0.60 0.17
N PRO A 207 -9.82 0.32 -0.77
CA PRO A 207 -10.19 -1.01 -1.20
C PRO A 207 -9.15 -1.59 -2.17
N ILE A 208 -9.14 -2.91 -2.34
CA ILE A 208 -8.14 -3.61 -3.18
C ILE A 208 -8.85 -4.47 -4.22
N VAL A 209 -8.55 -4.22 -5.50
CA VAL A 209 -8.95 -5.08 -6.63
C VAL A 209 -8.09 -6.34 -6.61
N GLN A 210 -8.72 -7.51 -6.67
CA GLN A 210 -8.08 -8.81 -6.80
C GLN A 210 -8.57 -9.53 -8.08
N GLY A 211 -8.08 -10.72 -8.38
CA GLY A 211 -8.51 -11.49 -9.57
C GLY A 211 -7.37 -12.26 -10.24
N SER A 212 -6.18 -12.34 -9.59
CA SER A 212 -5.00 -12.98 -10.16
C SER A 212 -4.68 -12.39 -11.56
N THR A 213 -4.30 -13.21 -12.52
CA THR A 213 -4.03 -12.82 -13.92
C THR A 213 -5.17 -13.22 -14.87
N TYR A 214 -6.41 -13.09 -14.41
CA TYR A 214 -7.62 -13.37 -15.20
C TYR A 214 -8.38 -12.07 -15.47
N ALA A 215 -8.40 -11.61 -16.72
CA ALA A 215 -8.97 -10.33 -17.13
C ALA A 215 -10.44 -10.17 -16.74
N ASP A 216 -11.25 -11.22 -16.90
CA ASP A 216 -12.66 -11.21 -16.51
C ASP A 216 -12.85 -11.05 -14.98
N LEU A 217 -12.03 -11.72 -14.18
CA LEU A 217 -12.06 -11.56 -12.71
C LEU A 217 -11.58 -10.18 -12.29
N ARG A 218 -10.52 -9.65 -12.94
CA ARG A 218 -10.04 -8.28 -12.72
C ARG A 218 -11.11 -7.24 -12.97
N LYS A 219 -11.83 -7.38 -14.10
CA LYS A 219 -12.94 -6.50 -14.46
C LYS A 219 -14.06 -6.57 -13.45
N ILE A 220 -14.54 -7.77 -13.11
CA ILE A 220 -15.58 -8.00 -12.10
C ILE A 220 -15.16 -7.36 -10.76
N SER A 221 -13.91 -7.55 -10.36
CA SER A 221 -13.40 -6.98 -9.11
C SER A 221 -13.33 -5.45 -9.16
N ALA A 222 -12.83 -4.87 -10.26
CA ALA A 222 -12.77 -3.43 -10.44
C ALA A 222 -14.16 -2.77 -10.42
N GLU A 223 -15.16 -3.36 -11.09
CA GLU A 223 -16.55 -2.91 -11.07
C GLU A 223 -17.13 -2.97 -9.64
N PHE A 224 -16.89 -4.06 -8.92
CA PHE A 224 -17.33 -4.19 -7.53
C PHE A 224 -16.69 -3.15 -6.62
N ILE A 225 -15.38 -2.92 -6.76
CA ILE A 225 -14.63 -1.94 -5.96
C ILE A 225 -15.08 -0.51 -6.28
N ALA A 226 -15.21 -0.15 -7.56
CA ALA A 226 -15.70 1.15 -7.99
C ALA A 226 -17.09 1.47 -7.43
N ALA A 227 -17.98 0.47 -7.38
CA ALA A 227 -19.33 0.60 -6.85
C ALA A 227 -19.38 0.84 -5.32
N GLN A 228 -18.29 0.63 -4.57
CA GLN A 228 -18.26 0.97 -3.14
C GLN A 228 -18.07 2.46 -2.91
N ASP A 229 -17.72 3.22 -3.92
CA ASP A 229 -17.53 4.68 -3.91
C ASP A 229 -16.58 5.20 -2.82
N LEU A 230 -15.54 4.43 -2.49
CA LEU A 230 -14.51 4.84 -1.55
C LEU A 230 -13.57 5.88 -2.18
N PRO A 231 -12.83 6.67 -1.36
CA PRO A 231 -12.03 7.80 -1.85
C PRO A 231 -10.88 7.43 -2.80
N ALA A 232 -10.50 6.16 -2.90
CA ALA A 232 -9.39 5.68 -3.72
C ALA A 232 -9.57 4.22 -4.10
N ASN A 233 -8.66 3.70 -4.95
CA ASN A 233 -8.66 2.31 -5.37
C ASN A 233 -7.24 1.76 -5.43
N ALA A 234 -7.03 0.54 -4.93
CA ALA A 234 -5.76 -0.17 -5.07
C ALA A 234 -5.89 -1.40 -5.96
N ILE A 235 -4.79 -1.79 -6.59
CA ILE A 235 -4.64 -2.95 -7.45
C ILE A 235 -3.66 -3.89 -6.79
N GLY A 236 -4.16 -4.98 -6.21
CA GLY A 236 -3.35 -6.00 -5.55
C GLY A 236 -3.27 -7.30 -6.34
N GLY A 237 -2.50 -8.26 -5.84
CA GLY A 237 -2.37 -9.60 -6.43
C GLY A 237 -1.65 -9.63 -7.78
N LEU A 238 -0.85 -8.62 -8.07
CA LEU A 238 0.11 -8.54 -9.16
C LEU A 238 1.52 -8.37 -8.58
N SER A 239 2.56 -8.48 -9.41
CA SER A 239 3.97 -8.50 -8.97
C SER A 239 4.28 -9.63 -7.97
N VAL A 240 3.64 -10.78 -8.17
CA VAL A 240 3.79 -11.99 -7.34
C VAL A 240 4.48 -13.14 -8.06
N GLY A 241 5.06 -12.88 -9.24
CA GLY A 241 5.84 -13.84 -10.04
C GLY A 241 5.41 -13.99 -11.49
N GLU A 242 4.35 -13.30 -11.93
CA GLU A 242 3.90 -13.24 -13.32
C GLU A 242 4.90 -12.46 -14.20
N PRO A 243 4.93 -12.71 -15.53
CA PRO A 243 5.63 -11.87 -16.49
C PRO A 243 5.14 -10.42 -16.47
N ALA A 244 6.03 -9.48 -16.79
CA ALA A 244 5.69 -8.05 -16.75
C ALA A 244 4.54 -7.69 -17.70
N GLU A 245 4.52 -8.29 -18.90
CA GLU A 245 3.49 -8.08 -19.91
C GLU A 245 2.10 -8.52 -19.43
N GLU A 246 2.04 -9.60 -18.64
CA GLU A 246 0.78 -10.07 -18.04
C GLU A 246 0.31 -9.11 -16.94
N MET A 247 1.23 -8.60 -16.11
CA MET A 247 0.94 -7.56 -15.14
C MET A 247 0.40 -6.29 -15.82
N TYR A 248 1.03 -5.82 -16.90
CA TYR A 248 0.58 -4.64 -17.63
C TYR A 248 -0.82 -4.83 -18.23
N ALA A 249 -1.07 -5.98 -18.87
CA ALA A 249 -2.39 -6.28 -19.41
C ALA A 249 -3.48 -6.28 -18.32
N MET A 250 -3.20 -6.86 -17.16
CA MET A 250 -4.16 -6.88 -16.04
C MET A 250 -4.35 -5.48 -15.41
N THR A 251 -3.30 -4.66 -15.37
CA THR A 251 -3.40 -3.27 -14.89
C THR A 251 -4.26 -2.43 -15.82
N ASP A 252 -4.08 -2.58 -17.14
CA ASP A 252 -4.88 -1.87 -18.16
C ASP A 252 -6.36 -2.21 -18.05
N GLU A 253 -6.71 -3.50 -17.96
CA GLU A 253 -8.10 -3.96 -17.73
C GLU A 253 -8.74 -3.33 -16.48
N VAL A 254 -7.98 -3.20 -15.40
CA VAL A 254 -8.48 -2.60 -14.16
C VAL A 254 -8.61 -1.09 -14.29
N CYS A 255 -7.59 -0.41 -14.85
CA CYS A 255 -7.59 1.04 -15.00
C CYS A 255 -8.69 1.53 -15.95
N ALA A 256 -9.09 0.72 -16.94
CA ALA A 256 -10.21 1.01 -17.83
C ALA A 256 -11.57 1.08 -17.12
N VAL A 257 -11.69 0.47 -15.92
CA VAL A 257 -12.94 0.39 -15.14
C VAL A 257 -12.95 1.35 -13.95
N LEU A 258 -11.79 1.57 -13.32
CA LEU A 258 -11.70 2.38 -12.12
C LEU A 258 -11.97 3.88 -12.39
N PRO A 259 -12.66 4.60 -11.49
CA PRO A 259 -12.95 6.02 -11.64
C PRO A 259 -11.70 6.86 -11.90
N GLU A 260 -11.84 7.89 -12.76
CA GLU A 260 -10.75 8.80 -13.11
C GLU A 260 -10.51 9.87 -12.04
N ASP A 261 -11.53 10.22 -11.27
CA ASP A 261 -11.50 11.21 -10.21
C ASP A 261 -10.95 10.68 -8.86
N LYS A 262 -10.40 9.45 -8.86
CA LYS A 262 -9.83 8.79 -7.68
C LYS A 262 -8.42 8.29 -7.95
N PRO A 263 -7.53 8.29 -6.94
CA PRO A 263 -6.18 7.76 -7.10
C PRO A 263 -6.20 6.23 -7.26
N ARG A 264 -5.26 5.72 -8.06
CA ARG A 264 -5.04 4.31 -8.35
C ARG A 264 -3.67 3.90 -7.83
N TYR A 265 -3.65 2.95 -6.91
CA TYR A 265 -2.43 2.46 -6.27
C TYR A 265 -2.14 1.02 -6.70
N LEU A 266 -1.06 0.80 -7.45
CA LEU A 266 -0.56 -0.54 -7.82
C LEU A 266 0.47 -1.00 -6.79
N MET A 267 0.13 -2.07 -6.07
CA MET A 267 0.87 -2.56 -4.91
C MET A 267 2.08 -3.41 -5.30
N GLY A 268 3.22 -3.19 -4.66
CA GLY A 268 4.40 -4.06 -4.73
C GLY A 268 5.25 -3.94 -5.99
N VAL A 269 5.03 -2.92 -6.83
CA VAL A 269 5.75 -2.70 -8.10
C VAL A 269 6.81 -1.61 -7.93
N GLY A 270 8.08 -1.90 -8.32
CA GLY A 270 9.17 -0.96 -8.05
C GLY A 270 10.42 -1.09 -8.91
N THR A 271 10.40 -1.79 -10.03
CA THR A 271 11.47 -1.67 -11.03
C THR A 271 11.20 -0.44 -11.91
N PRO A 272 12.24 0.32 -12.33
CA PRO A 272 12.03 1.56 -13.09
C PRO A 272 11.15 1.40 -14.31
N ILE A 273 11.36 0.36 -15.12
CA ILE A 273 10.55 0.12 -16.33
C ILE A 273 9.09 -0.18 -15.97
N ASN A 274 8.85 -1.01 -14.94
CA ASN A 274 7.49 -1.33 -14.54
C ASN A 274 6.73 -0.11 -13.99
N LEU A 275 7.44 0.84 -13.34
CA LEU A 275 6.85 2.10 -12.91
C LEU A 275 6.39 2.93 -14.11
N LEU A 276 7.28 3.13 -15.11
CA LEU A 276 6.97 3.93 -16.30
C LEU A 276 5.82 3.34 -17.11
N GLU A 277 5.83 2.04 -17.37
CA GLU A 277 4.76 1.35 -18.10
C GLU A 277 3.41 1.48 -17.37
N ASN A 278 3.37 1.26 -16.06
CA ASN A 278 2.12 1.37 -15.32
C ASN A 278 1.66 2.83 -15.11
N ILE A 279 2.56 3.81 -15.06
CA ILE A 279 2.20 5.23 -15.12
C ILE A 279 1.49 5.53 -16.44
N ALA A 280 2.02 5.02 -17.57
CA ALA A 280 1.39 5.18 -18.87
C ALA A 280 -0.01 4.53 -18.95
N LEU A 281 -0.30 3.53 -18.12
CA LEU A 281 -1.61 2.90 -17.95
C LEU A 281 -2.54 3.63 -16.95
N GLY A 282 -2.09 4.72 -16.34
CA GLY A 282 -2.90 5.57 -15.46
C GLY A 282 -2.83 5.24 -13.98
N VAL A 283 -1.75 4.60 -13.53
CA VAL A 283 -1.48 4.36 -12.11
C VAL A 283 -0.79 5.58 -11.49
N ASP A 284 -1.21 5.95 -10.27
CA ASP A 284 -0.73 7.13 -9.56
C ASP A 284 0.26 6.82 -8.44
N MET A 285 0.13 5.66 -7.77
CA MET A 285 0.88 5.35 -6.56
C MET A 285 1.50 3.95 -6.65
N PHE A 286 2.72 3.83 -6.12
CA PHE A 286 3.49 2.59 -6.11
C PHE A 286 4.24 2.42 -4.81
N ASP A 287 4.53 1.18 -4.43
CA ASP A 287 5.48 0.84 -3.38
C ASP A 287 6.31 -0.37 -3.78
N CYS A 288 7.51 -0.44 -3.29
CA CYS A 288 8.29 -1.69 -3.32
C CYS A 288 9.50 -1.60 -2.39
N VAL A 289 9.91 -2.74 -1.85
CA VAL A 289 11.15 -2.84 -1.06
C VAL A 289 12.41 -2.89 -1.94
N LEU A 290 12.27 -3.09 -3.25
CA LEU A 290 13.39 -3.33 -4.16
C LEU A 290 14.46 -2.23 -4.14
N PRO A 291 14.18 -0.93 -4.22
CA PRO A 291 15.24 0.08 -4.26
C PRO A 291 16.18 -0.01 -3.06
N THR A 292 15.64 0.01 -1.85
CA THR A 292 16.46 -0.07 -0.62
C THR A 292 17.02 -1.47 -0.37
N ARG A 293 16.29 -2.54 -0.70
CA ARG A 293 16.76 -3.92 -0.60
C ARG A 293 17.94 -4.16 -1.55
N ASN A 294 17.81 -3.76 -2.80
CA ASN A 294 18.85 -3.90 -3.82
C ASN A 294 20.10 -3.11 -3.44
N ALA A 295 19.94 -1.83 -3.04
CA ALA A 295 21.05 -0.98 -2.62
C ALA A 295 21.85 -1.60 -1.45
N ARG A 296 21.17 -2.13 -0.43
CA ARG A 296 21.84 -2.86 0.68
C ARG A 296 22.60 -4.12 0.23
N ASN A 297 22.23 -4.69 -0.91
CA ASN A 297 22.93 -5.85 -1.51
C ASN A 297 23.93 -5.44 -2.59
N GLY A 298 24.13 -4.14 -2.82
CA GLY A 298 25.09 -3.60 -3.77
C GLY A 298 24.60 -3.57 -5.21
N MET A 299 23.28 -3.58 -5.44
CA MET A 299 22.67 -3.44 -6.75
C MET A 299 21.95 -2.10 -6.85
N LEU A 300 22.23 -1.32 -7.89
CA LEU A 300 21.69 0.02 -8.14
C LEU A 300 20.98 0.05 -9.49
N PHE A 301 19.86 0.74 -9.55
CA PHE A 301 19.21 1.10 -10.82
C PHE A 301 19.81 2.42 -11.32
N THR A 302 20.15 2.47 -12.60
CA THR A 302 20.67 3.68 -13.27
C THR A 302 19.98 3.87 -14.62
N ALA A 303 20.16 5.04 -15.25
CA ALA A 303 19.64 5.31 -16.59
C ALA A 303 20.21 4.37 -17.67
N GLU A 304 21.38 3.78 -17.42
CA GLU A 304 22.06 2.85 -18.33
C GLU A 304 21.78 1.38 -17.99
N GLY A 305 20.90 1.11 -17.00
CA GLY A 305 20.57 -0.23 -16.54
C GLY A 305 20.96 -0.49 -15.09
N THR A 306 21.16 -1.78 -14.76
CA THR A 306 21.47 -2.19 -13.37
C THR A 306 22.97 -2.33 -13.15
N ILE A 307 23.49 -1.67 -12.12
CA ILE A 307 24.89 -1.75 -11.71
C ILE A 307 25.01 -2.61 -10.45
N ASN A 308 26.00 -3.51 -10.40
CA ASN A 308 26.36 -4.24 -9.20
C ASN A 308 27.76 -3.81 -8.74
N ILE A 309 27.83 -3.06 -7.64
CA ILE A 309 29.09 -2.51 -7.09
C ILE A 309 30.11 -3.57 -6.64
N LYS A 310 29.71 -4.84 -6.54
CA LYS A 310 30.61 -5.96 -6.23
C LYS A 310 31.38 -6.46 -7.45
N ASN A 311 31.00 -6.08 -8.67
CA ASN A 311 31.68 -6.46 -9.89
C ASN A 311 32.88 -5.55 -10.16
N LYS A 312 34.09 -6.13 -10.36
CA LYS A 312 35.33 -5.38 -10.65
C LYS A 312 35.20 -4.44 -11.85
N GLN A 313 34.47 -4.83 -12.90
CA GLN A 313 34.24 -4.00 -14.09
C GLN A 313 33.40 -2.74 -13.78
N THR A 314 32.53 -2.81 -12.77
CA THR A 314 31.67 -1.68 -12.37
C THR A 314 32.44 -0.63 -11.56
N ASN A 315 33.47 -1.03 -10.82
CA ASN A 315 34.27 -0.10 -10.02
C ASN A 315 34.99 0.93 -10.91
N HIS A 316 35.44 0.57 -12.10
CA HIS A 316 36.06 1.51 -13.07
C HIS A 316 35.05 2.51 -13.68
N GLN A 317 33.76 2.14 -13.78
CA GLN A 317 32.72 3.06 -14.26
C GLN A 317 32.31 4.10 -13.22
N ILE A 318 32.39 3.77 -11.93
CA ILE A 318 32.05 4.67 -10.82
C ILE A 318 33.21 5.68 -10.59
N GLU A 319 34.48 5.24 -10.67
CA GLU A 319 35.65 6.09 -10.51
C GLU A 319 35.88 7.11 -11.65
N GLY A 320 35.33 6.83 -12.85
CA GLY A 320 35.46 7.72 -14.03
C GLY A 320 34.40 8.82 -14.15
N LYS A 321 33.44 8.92 -13.22
CA LYS A 321 32.34 9.91 -13.24
C LYS A 321 32.35 10.82 -11.99
N GLY A 322 33.51 11.01 -11.36
CA GLY A 322 33.71 11.96 -10.27
C GLY A 322 33.93 13.39 -10.75
#